data_52aeee7508887bad4baa4fa2fa863d00
#
_entry.id   52aeee7508887bad4baa4fa2fa863d00
#
_cell.length_a   1.000
_cell.length_b   1.000
_cell.length_c   1.000
_cell.angle_alpha   90.00
_cell.angle_beta   90.00
_cell.angle_gamma   90.00
#
_symmetry.space_group_name_H-M   'P 1'
#
loop_
_entity.id
_entity.type
_entity.pdbx_description
1 polymer ?
#
loop_
_entity_poly.entity_id
_entity_poly.type
_entity_poly.pdbx_seq_one_letter_code
_entity_poly.pdbx_strand_id
1 'polypeptide(L)'
;MNEKQNKKEKRITCFLPKGTGVKMVEMLQSEKNIVSTNVHSGRGQRTAETWKEQEILTVIVDADRAEEIFEYIYFQGKLNEPGGGFIFQSDLNRATTFKLPDID
;
A
#
# COMPACT_ATOMS: atom_id res chain seq x y z
N MET A 1 -19.70 -21.89 -3.13
CA MET A 1 -18.96 -21.77 -3.36
C MET A 1 -18.30 -20.67 -3.24
N ASN A 2 -17.54 -20.54 -3.08
CA ASN A 2 -17.04 -19.62 -2.81
C ASN A 2 -15.77 -19.36 -3.32
N GLU A 3 -15.70 -19.05 -4.39
CA GLU A 3 -14.57 -18.76 -4.90
C GLU A 3 -13.95 -17.63 -4.31
N LYS A 4 -14.65 -16.79 -3.70
CA LYS A 4 -14.12 -15.69 -3.12
C LYS A 4 -13.18 -16.05 -2.07
N GLN A 5 -13.32 -17.11 -1.45
CA GLN A 5 -12.46 -17.41 -0.42
C GLN A 5 -11.09 -17.74 -0.88
N ASN A 6 -10.89 -18.02 -2.09
CA ASN A 6 -9.59 -18.33 -2.58
C ASN A 6 -8.99 -17.22 -3.37
N LYS A 7 -9.61 -16.04 -3.33
CA LYS A 7 -9.11 -14.98 -4.09
C LYS A 7 -7.83 -14.50 -3.52
N LYS A 8 -6.83 -14.30 -4.29
CA LYS A 8 -5.59 -13.82 -3.81
C LYS A 8 -5.51 -12.33 -3.85
N GLU A 9 -4.93 -11.77 -2.86
CA GLU A 9 -4.79 -10.33 -2.78
C GLU A 9 -3.35 -10.00 -2.49
N LYS A 10 -2.97 -8.79 -2.82
CA LYS A 10 -1.65 -8.31 -2.53
C LYS A 10 -1.73 -7.01 -1.78
N ARG A 11 -0.72 -6.75 -0.98
CA ARG A 11 -0.65 -5.50 -0.26
C ARG A 11 0.49 -4.70 -0.85
N ILE A 12 0.25 -3.49 -1.22
CA ILE A 12 1.27 -2.60 -1.73
C ILE A 12 1.53 -1.60 -0.64
N THR A 13 2.78 -1.47 -0.24
CA THR A 13 3.15 -0.53 0.81
C THR A 13 4.07 0.50 0.21
N CYS A 14 3.78 1.75 0.46
CA CYS A 14 4.52 2.83 -0.16
C CYS A 14 4.87 3.86 0.87
N PHE A 15 6.14 4.28 0.89
CA PHE A 15 6.57 5.32 1.80
C PHE A 15 6.70 6.59 0.95
N LEU A 16 5.95 7.60 1.31
CA LEU A 16 5.86 8.81 0.52
C LEU A 16 6.23 10.01 1.34
N PRO A 17 6.63 11.09 0.71
CA PRO A 17 6.89 12.30 1.46
C PRO A 17 5.63 12.79 2.14
N LYS A 18 5.81 13.48 3.24
CA LYS A 18 4.68 13.96 3.98
C LYS A 18 3.78 14.81 3.10
N GLY A 19 2.52 14.64 3.26
CA GLY A 19 1.55 15.42 2.52
C GLY A 19 1.11 14.85 1.19
N THR A 20 1.72 13.75 0.75
CA THR A 20 1.33 13.24 -0.53
C THR A 20 0.48 11.98 -0.46
N GLY A 21 0.36 11.39 0.72
CA GLY A 21 -0.40 10.15 0.82
C GLY A 21 -1.88 10.31 0.58
N VAL A 22 -2.46 11.34 1.13
CA VAL A 22 -3.88 11.54 0.96
C VAL A 22 -4.21 11.83 -0.48
N LYS A 23 -3.35 12.60 -1.18
CA LYS A 23 -3.61 12.84 -2.53
C LYS A 23 -3.55 11.56 -3.29
N MET A 24 -2.63 10.65 -3.00
CA MET A 24 -2.56 9.40 -3.71
C MET A 24 -3.81 8.57 -3.46
N VAL A 25 -4.35 8.60 -2.24
CA VAL A 25 -5.56 7.87 -1.96
C VAL A 25 -6.71 8.41 -2.81
N GLU A 26 -6.78 9.72 -2.92
CA GLU A 26 -7.86 10.30 -3.71
C GLU A 26 -7.73 9.90 -5.17
N MET A 27 -6.52 9.87 -5.69
CA MET A 27 -6.34 9.49 -7.07
C MET A 27 -6.65 8.01 -7.27
N LEU A 28 -6.28 7.17 -6.33
CA LEU A 28 -6.58 5.76 -6.46
C LEU A 28 -8.09 5.53 -6.43
N GLN A 29 -8.79 6.28 -5.62
CA GLN A 29 -10.23 6.10 -5.56
C GLN A 29 -10.88 6.62 -6.83
N SER A 30 -10.49 7.77 -7.29
CA SER A 30 -11.20 8.36 -8.42
C SER A 30 -10.78 7.78 -9.75
N GLU A 31 -9.53 7.40 -9.89
CA GLU A 31 -9.09 6.92 -11.18
C GLU A 31 -8.96 5.43 -11.28
N LYS A 32 -8.78 4.73 -10.21
CA LYS A 32 -8.59 3.31 -10.25
C LYS A 32 -9.62 2.55 -9.45
N ASN A 33 -10.49 3.28 -8.82
CA ASN A 33 -11.58 2.68 -8.08
C ASN A 33 -11.07 1.78 -6.96
N ILE A 34 -10.00 2.15 -6.32
CA ILE A 34 -9.44 1.39 -5.24
C ILE A 34 -9.83 2.04 -3.95
N VAL A 35 -10.45 1.31 -3.06
CA VAL A 35 -10.89 1.87 -1.81
C VAL A 35 -10.26 1.26 -0.59
N SER A 36 -9.55 0.17 -0.70
CA SER A 36 -8.91 -0.44 0.45
C SER A 36 -7.57 0.18 0.66
N THR A 37 -7.55 1.34 1.24
CA THR A 37 -6.32 2.07 1.44
C THR A 37 -6.21 2.55 2.86
N ASN A 38 -5.02 2.79 3.30
CA ASN A 38 -4.78 3.29 4.63
C ASN A 38 -3.52 4.14 4.60
N VAL A 39 -3.57 5.30 5.18
CA VAL A 39 -2.42 6.19 5.22
C VAL A 39 -2.17 6.57 6.63
N HIS A 40 -0.93 6.46 7.08
CA HIS A 40 -0.64 6.96 8.40
C HIS A 40 0.75 7.57 8.39
N SER A 41 1.00 8.45 9.29
CA SER A 41 2.24 9.14 9.35
C SER A 41 3.24 8.33 10.12
N GLY A 42 4.51 8.45 9.76
CA GLY A 42 5.54 7.77 10.50
C GLY A 42 6.80 8.53 10.38
N ARG A 43 7.78 8.20 11.19
CA ARG A 43 8.99 8.83 11.04
C ARG A 43 9.80 7.97 10.17
N GLY A 44 10.42 8.48 9.22
CA GLY A 44 11.22 7.74 8.33
C GLY A 44 12.52 7.43 8.96
N GLN A 45 13.48 7.00 8.21
CA GLN A 45 14.65 6.67 8.71
C GLN A 45 15.45 7.84 9.04
N ARG A 46 16.18 7.86 10.07
CA ARG A 46 16.96 8.96 10.41
C ARG A 46 18.15 9.00 9.51
N THR A 47 18.42 10.08 8.90
CA THR A 47 19.57 10.18 8.11
C THR A 47 20.56 10.87 8.98
N ALA A 48 21.68 11.16 8.52
CA ALA A 48 22.75 11.65 9.28
C ALA A 48 22.38 12.78 10.15
N GLU A 49 21.67 13.65 9.69
CA GLU A 49 21.34 14.75 10.44
C GLU A 49 19.98 15.02 10.73
N THR A 50 19.06 14.48 10.15
CA THR A 50 17.69 14.86 10.37
C THR A 50 16.78 13.70 10.25
N TRP A 51 15.60 13.84 10.83
CA TRP A 51 14.56 12.88 10.66
C TRP A 51 13.66 13.41 9.58
N LYS A 52 13.21 12.55 8.69
CA LYS A 52 12.29 12.98 7.71
C LYS A 52 11.01 12.36 8.01
N GLU A 53 9.97 13.10 8.02
CA GLU A 53 8.65 12.56 8.23
C GLU A 53 8.15 11.98 6.95
N GLN A 54 7.51 10.85 7.01
CA GLN A 54 6.98 10.22 5.84
C GLN A 54 5.59 9.74 6.10
N GLU A 55 4.87 9.45 5.06
CA GLU A 55 3.57 8.86 5.17
C GLU A 55 3.66 7.46 4.61
N ILE A 56 2.97 6.52 5.23
CA ILE A 56 3.00 5.16 4.80
C ILE A 56 1.62 4.84 4.25
N LEU A 57 1.59 4.52 2.99
CA LEU A 57 0.35 4.19 2.32
C LEU A 57 0.30 2.70 2.13
N THR A 58 -0.81 2.09 2.53
CA THR A 58 -1.00 0.68 2.33
C THR A 58 -2.24 0.49 1.47
N VAL A 59 -2.13 -0.30 0.44
CA VAL A 59 -3.24 -0.53 -0.49
C VAL A 59 -3.40 -2.02 -0.66
N ILE A 60 -4.64 -2.50 -0.58
CA ILE A 60 -4.92 -3.90 -0.77
C ILE A 60 -5.64 -4.05 -2.10
N VAL A 61 -5.14 -4.88 -2.96
CA VAL A 61 -5.74 -5.06 -4.28
C VAL A 61 -5.77 -6.52 -4.64
N ASP A 62 -6.62 -6.87 -5.57
CA ASP A 62 -6.65 -8.22 -6.10
C ASP A 62 -5.33 -8.48 -6.79
N ALA A 63 -4.86 -9.70 -6.73
CA ALA A 63 -3.57 -10.02 -7.29
C ALA A 63 -3.50 -9.68 -8.78
N ASP A 64 -4.59 -9.81 -9.48
CA ASP A 64 -4.55 -9.55 -10.91
C ASP A 64 -4.53 -8.07 -11.24
N ARG A 65 -4.71 -7.20 -10.27
CA ARG A 65 -4.58 -5.77 -10.53
C ARG A 65 -3.31 -5.22 -9.89
N ALA A 66 -2.55 -6.06 -9.21
CA ALA A 66 -1.44 -5.56 -8.42
C ALA A 66 -0.39 -4.85 -9.25
N GLU A 67 -0.06 -5.40 -10.40
CA GLU A 67 0.96 -4.79 -11.20
C GLU A 67 0.53 -3.44 -11.73
N GLU A 68 -0.70 -3.35 -12.16
CA GLU A 68 -1.25 -2.10 -12.66
C GLU A 68 -1.21 -1.04 -11.58
N ILE A 69 -1.64 -1.39 -10.38
CA ILE A 69 -1.74 -0.41 -9.32
C ILE A 69 -0.35 -0.06 -8.79
N PHE A 70 0.54 -1.03 -8.74
CA PHE A 70 1.90 -0.77 -8.31
C PHE A 70 2.55 0.25 -9.25
N GLU A 71 2.40 0.07 -10.54
CA GLU A 71 2.98 0.99 -11.48
C GLU A 71 2.34 2.35 -11.40
N TYR A 72 1.05 2.38 -11.22
CA TYR A 72 0.35 3.64 -11.11
C TYR A 72 0.92 4.45 -9.94
N ILE A 73 1.08 3.82 -8.79
CA ILE A 73 1.59 4.51 -7.64
C ILE A 73 3.04 4.92 -7.86
N TYR A 74 3.81 4.05 -8.47
CA TYR A 74 5.21 4.31 -8.70
C TYR A 74 5.40 5.57 -9.54
N PHE A 75 4.63 5.72 -10.59
CA PHE A 75 4.82 6.87 -11.46
C PHE A 75 4.06 8.10 -10.98
N GLN A 76 2.87 7.95 -10.44
CA GLN A 76 2.14 9.09 -9.96
C GLN A 76 2.81 9.68 -8.72
N GLY A 77 3.45 8.85 -7.93
CA GLY A 77 4.15 9.32 -6.75
C GLY A 77 5.54 9.76 -7.05
N LYS A 78 5.96 9.66 -8.29
CA LYS A 78 7.27 10.07 -8.71
C LYS A 78 8.35 9.34 -7.93
N LEU A 79 8.12 8.07 -7.66
CA LEU A 79 9.08 7.31 -6.91
C LEU A 79 10.32 7.01 -7.71
N ASN A 80 10.25 7.22 -9.01
CA ASN A 80 11.40 7.02 -9.86
C ASN A 80 12.35 8.20 -9.77
N GLU A 81 11.99 9.23 -9.02
CA GLU A 81 12.84 10.40 -8.92
C GLU A 81 13.54 10.41 -7.59
N PRO A 82 14.66 11.06 -7.48
CA PRO A 82 15.37 11.10 -6.22
C PRO A 82 14.50 11.70 -5.13
N GLY A 83 14.51 11.11 -3.99
CA GLY A 83 13.71 11.62 -2.90
C GLY A 83 12.26 11.24 -2.95
N GLY A 84 11.87 10.43 -3.90
CA GLY A 84 10.48 10.12 -4.08
C GLY A 84 9.88 9.14 -3.13
N GLY A 85 10.68 8.32 -2.51
CA GLY A 85 10.11 7.34 -1.59
C GLY A 85 10.42 5.92 -1.97
N PHE A 86 9.62 5.01 -1.49
CA PHE A 86 9.93 3.61 -1.63
C PHE A 86 8.64 2.82 -1.72
N ILE A 87 8.61 1.75 -2.46
CA ILE A 87 7.40 0.98 -2.63
C ILE A 87 7.73 -0.48 -2.76
N PHE A 88 6.90 -1.33 -2.19
CA PHE A 88 7.06 -2.76 -2.39
C PHE A 88 5.70 -3.44 -2.25
N GLN A 89 5.61 -4.67 -2.64
CA GLN A 89 4.37 -5.37 -2.51
C GLN A 89 4.62 -6.73 -1.91
N SER A 90 3.62 -7.27 -1.25
CA SER A 90 3.71 -8.57 -0.64
C SER A 90 2.38 -9.29 -0.79
N ASP A 91 2.41 -10.57 -0.64
CA ASP A 91 1.18 -11.34 -0.72
C ASP A 91 0.39 -11.14 0.54
N LEU A 92 -0.90 -11.19 0.40
CA LEU A 92 -1.76 -11.07 1.53
C LEU A 92 -2.65 -12.26 1.55
N ASN A 93 -2.54 -13.06 2.58
CA ASN A 93 -3.31 -14.23 2.63
C ASN A 93 -4.39 -14.09 3.63
N ARG A 94 -5.58 -13.62 3.23
CA ARG A 94 -6.59 -13.38 4.13
C ARG A 94 -7.30 -14.56 4.51
N ALA A 95 -7.41 -15.50 3.70
CA ALA A 95 -8.25 -16.58 3.98
C ALA A 95 -7.79 -17.38 5.11
N THR A 96 -6.57 -17.41 5.37
CA THR A 96 -6.23 -18.27 6.34
C THR A 96 -6.13 -17.71 7.59
N THR A 97 -6.31 -16.55 7.69
CA THR A 97 -6.02 -16.04 8.86
C THR A 97 -6.96 -16.12 9.77
N PHE A 98 -7.97 -16.53 9.64
CA PHE A 98 -8.83 -16.34 10.43
C PHE A 98 -9.32 -17.29 11.15
N LYS A 99 -8.84 -18.17 11.52
CA LYS A 99 -9.32 -19.08 12.22
C LYS A 99 -8.83 -18.85 13.48
N LEU A 100 -9.49 -18.33 14.33
CA LEU A 100 -9.12 -18.19 15.59
C LEU A 100 -8.84 -19.47 16.21
N PRO A 101 -7.94 -19.58 16.90
CA PRO A 101 -7.62 -20.78 17.47
C PRO A 101 -8.57 -21.03 18.50
N ASP A 102 -8.84 -22.11 18.81
CA ASP A 102 -9.75 -22.35 19.56
C ASP A 102 -9.22 -22.40 20.67
N ILE A 103 -9.22 -21.83 21.49
CA ILE A 103 -8.78 -21.89 22.52
C ILE A 103 -9.39 -22.57 23.29
N ASP A 104 -9.88 -22.96 23.51
CA ASP A 104 -10.53 -23.73 24.29
C ASP A 104 -9.97 -24.32 24.97
#